data_1a1a1bc380d5b8a34900ccf421b28ecc
#
_entry.id   1a1a1bc380d5b8a34900ccf421b28ecc
#
_cell.length_a   1.000
_cell.length_b   1.000
_cell.length_c   1.000
_cell.angle_alpha   90.00
_cell.angle_beta   90.00
_cell.angle_gamma   90.00
#
_symmetry.space_group_name_H-M   'P 1'
#
loop_
_entity.id
_entity.type
_entity.pdbx_description
1 polymer ?
#
loop_
_entity_poly.entity_id
_entity_poly.type
_entity_poly.pdbx_seq_one_letter_code
_entity_poly.pdbx_strand_id
1 'polypeptide(L)'
;MDRIKPLFTATATATGGRNGHTESSDGSVKADLSVPKEMGGPGRPGAATPEHLFAAGYAACFGGALDFVAKQQRKDGSKATITCAVSIGPREGGGFGLAVKLRVEDRGLPQTELAALAREAHEKICPYSHATRGNVDVQLEVVGA
;
A
#
# COMPACT_ATOMS: atom_id res chain seq x y z
N MET A 1 -10.58 -15.70 -11.21
CA MET A 1 -10.65 -14.30 -10.74
C MET A 1 -11.94 -14.09 -9.98
N ASP A 2 -11.85 -13.66 -8.72
CA ASP A 2 -13.02 -13.43 -7.90
C ASP A 2 -13.80 -12.19 -8.38
N ARG A 3 -15.13 -12.29 -8.33
CA ARG A 3 -15.99 -11.15 -8.59
C ARG A 3 -16.36 -10.48 -7.28
N ILE A 4 -16.38 -9.15 -7.28
CA ILE A 4 -16.83 -8.37 -6.13
C ILE A 4 -18.24 -7.79 -6.37
N LYS A 5 -18.93 -7.48 -5.28
CA LYS A 5 -20.10 -6.61 -5.29
C LYS A 5 -19.65 -5.23 -4.82
N PRO A 6 -19.56 -4.22 -5.70
CA PRO A 6 -19.04 -2.92 -5.32
C PRO A 6 -19.87 -2.27 -4.20
N LEU A 7 -19.19 -1.75 -3.19
CA LEU A 7 -19.78 -0.96 -2.11
C LEU A 7 -19.45 0.52 -2.26
N PHE A 8 -18.31 0.85 -2.85
CA PHE A 8 -17.81 2.19 -3.06
C PHE A 8 -16.88 2.22 -4.26
N THR A 9 -16.90 3.32 -5.01
CA THR A 9 -16.03 3.53 -6.17
C THR A 9 -15.37 4.90 -6.06
N ALA A 10 -14.04 4.92 -6.08
CA ALA A 10 -13.26 6.14 -6.23
C ALA A 10 -12.79 6.26 -7.68
N THR A 11 -12.75 7.49 -8.20
CA THR A 11 -12.33 7.78 -9.57
C THR A 11 -11.24 8.85 -9.54
N ALA A 12 -10.20 8.65 -10.32
CA ALA A 12 -9.14 9.63 -10.51
C ALA A 12 -8.76 9.71 -11.99
N THR A 13 -8.24 10.87 -12.39
CA THR A 13 -7.78 11.12 -13.76
C THR A 13 -6.34 11.61 -13.71
N ALA A 14 -5.53 11.13 -14.63
CA ALA A 14 -4.14 11.59 -14.80
C ALA A 14 -3.93 12.11 -16.21
N THR A 15 -3.10 13.16 -16.33
CA THR A 15 -2.69 13.74 -17.60
C THR A 15 -1.17 13.92 -17.59
N GLY A 16 -0.48 13.58 -18.68
CA GLY A 16 0.96 13.72 -18.80
C GLY A 16 1.77 12.59 -18.15
N GLY A 17 1.13 11.52 -17.73
CA GLY A 17 1.80 10.34 -17.17
C GLY A 17 2.64 10.65 -15.94
N ARG A 18 3.84 10.06 -15.87
CA ARG A 18 4.72 10.16 -14.70
C ARG A 18 5.37 11.53 -14.49
N ASN A 19 5.23 12.47 -15.44
CA ASN A 19 5.69 13.87 -15.32
C ASN A 19 4.54 14.88 -15.35
N GLY A 20 3.31 14.41 -15.16
CA GLY A 20 2.12 15.24 -15.24
C GLY A 20 1.46 15.48 -13.88
N HIS A 21 0.16 15.22 -13.85
CA HIS A 21 -0.68 15.46 -12.70
C HIS A 21 -1.76 14.38 -12.58
N THR A 22 -2.10 14.01 -11.35
CA THR A 22 -3.25 13.13 -11.07
C THR A 22 -4.14 13.73 -10.01
N GLU A 23 -5.43 13.51 -10.13
CA GLU A 23 -6.42 14.08 -9.21
C GLU A 23 -7.66 13.20 -9.13
N SER A 24 -8.16 12.95 -7.91
CA SER A 24 -9.44 12.30 -7.73
C SER A 24 -10.59 13.24 -8.07
N SER A 25 -11.73 12.68 -8.49
CA SER A 25 -12.90 13.45 -8.94
C SER A 25 -13.46 14.38 -7.86
N ASP A 26 -13.31 14.01 -6.58
CA ASP A 26 -13.74 14.81 -5.42
C ASP A 26 -12.63 15.73 -4.87
N GLY A 27 -11.43 15.69 -5.46
CA GLY A 27 -10.30 16.50 -5.02
C GLY A 27 -9.62 16.03 -3.74
N SER A 28 -10.03 14.89 -3.16
CA SER A 28 -9.42 14.37 -1.92
C SER A 28 -7.96 13.93 -2.11
N VAL A 29 -7.56 13.58 -3.33
CA VAL A 29 -6.20 13.25 -3.71
C VAL A 29 -5.79 14.12 -4.90
N LYS A 30 -4.68 14.84 -4.77
CA LYS A 30 -4.07 15.66 -5.81
C LYS A 30 -2.57 15.53 -5.74
N ALA A 31 -1.91 15.30 -6.86
CA ALA A 31 -0.47 15.20 -6.90
C ALA A 31 0.09 15.65 -8.24
N ASP A 32 1.05 16.57 -8.20
CA ASP A 32 1.96 16.77 -9.31
C ASP A 32 2.97 15.64 -9.33
N LEU A 33 3.29 15.13 -10.52
CA LEU A 33 4.13 13.96 -10.70
C LEU A 33 5.45 14.34 -11.37
N SER A 34 6.51 13.64 -10.98
CA SER A 34 7.81 13.75 -11.64
C SER A 34 8.52 12.41 -11.59
N VAL A 35 9.09 12.01 -12.70
CA VAL A 35 9.98 10.85 -12.72
C VAL A 35 11.21 11.17 -11.85
N PRO A 36 11.56 10.30 -10.89
CA PRO A 36 12.70 10.56 -10.01
C PRO A 36 14.03 10.49 -10.76
N LYS A 37 15.04 11.14 -10.21
CA LYS A 37 16.40 11.17 -10.80
C LYS A 37 17.00 9.78 -10.93
N GLU A 38 16.71 8.89 -9.97
CA GLU A 38 17.14 7.50 -9.97
C GLU A 38 16.62 6.70 -11.18
N MET A 39 15.54 7.16 -11.79
CA MET A 39 14.96 6.59 -13.01
C MET A 39 15.30 7.42 -14.26
N GLY A 40 16.23 8.38 -14.17
CA GLY A 40 16.64 9.23 -15.27
C GLY A 40 15.72 10.42 -15.54
N GLY A 41 14.85 10.77 -14.62
CA GLY A 41 13.90 11.86 -14.76
C GLY A 41 14.37 13.18 -14.13
N PRO A 42 13.54 14.23 -14.20
CA PRO A 42 13.88 15.55 -13.68
C PRO A 42 13.87 15.63 -12.15
N GLY A 43 13.16 14.74 -11.45
CA GLY A 43 13.11 14.72 -10.00
C GLY A 43 12.66 16.06 -9.41
N ARG A 44 11.55 16.63 -9.89
CA ARG A 44 11.08 17.96 -9.44
C ARG A 44 10.76 17.96 -7.96
N PRO A 45 11.22 18.93 -7.17
CA PRO A 45 10.89 19.04 -5.76
C PRO A 45 9.38 19.11 -5.53
N GLY A 46 8.89 18.43 -4.48
CA GLY A 46 7.48 18.41 -4.11
C GLY A 46 6.57 17.56 -4.99
N ALA A 47 7.09 16.98 -6.06
CA ALA A 47 6.32 16.07 -6.90
C ALA A 47 6.36 14.64 -6.37
N ALA A 48 5.26 13.92 -6.59
CA ALA A 48 5.12 12.51 -6.23
C ALA A 48 5.41 11.58 -7.41
N THR A 49 5.35 10.29 -7.14
CA THR A 49 5.36 9.23 -8.14
C THR A 49 4.13 8.33 -7.95
N PRO A 50 3.74 7.53 -8.94
CA PRO A 50 2.72 6.51 -8.74
C PRO A 50 3.05 5.56 -7.57
N GLU A 51 4.33 5.28 -7.34
CA GLU A 51 4.77 4.42 -6.24
C GLU A 51 4.51 5.04 -4.86
N HIS A 52 4.61 6.37 -4.71
CA HIS A 52 4.19 7.08 -3.50
C HIS A 52 2.69 6.88 -3.22
N LEU A 53 1.87 7.01 -4.26
CA LEU A 53 0.42 6.83 -4.14
C LEU A 53 0.06 5.39 -3.80
N PHE A 54 0.71 4.43 -4.44
CA PHE A 54 0.53 3.01 -4.15
C PHE A 54 0.93 2.68 -2.70
N ALA A 55 2.07 3.18 -2.25
CA ALA A 55 2.57 3.00 -0.89
C ALA A 55 1.61 3.60 0.15
N ALA A 56 1.16 4.83 -0.05
CA ALA A 56 0.21 5.50 0.84
C ALA A 56 -1.12 4.76 0.92
N GLY A 57 -1.66 4.36 -0.23
CA GLY A 57 -2.90 3.58 -0.31
C GLY A 57 -2.77 2.22 0.37
N TYR A 58 -1.69 1.50 0.10
CA TYR A 58 -1.48 0.18 0.68
C TYR A 58 -1.31 0.24 2.20
N ALA A 59 -0.51 1.20 2.71
CA ALA A 59 -0.34 1.38 4.15
C ALA A 59 -1.67 1.63 4.86
N ALA A 60 -2.51 2.52 4.33
CA ALA A 60 -3.83 2.81 4.88
C ALA A 60 -4.78 1.61 4.78
N CYS A 61 -4.81 0.96 3.63
CA CYS A 61 -5.65 -0.22 3.40
C CYS A 61 -5.29 -1.37 4.35
N PHE A 62 -3.99 -1.63 4.50
CA PHE A 62 -3.50 -2.68 5.40
C PHE A 62 -3.80 -2.35 6.87
N GLY A 63 -3.62 -1.11 7.28
CA GLY A 63 -3.96 -0.65 8.64
C GLY A 63 -5.43 -0.88 8.96
N GLY A 64 -6.32 -0.58 8.01
CA GLY A 64 -7.75 -0.86 8.16
C GLY A 64 -8.06 -2.35 8.29
N ALA A 65 -7.40 -3.19 7.49
CA ALA A 65 -7.54 -4.65 7.58
C ALA A 65 -7.03 -5.20 8.92
N LEU A 66 -5.90 -4.68 9.40
CA LEU A 66 -5.34 -5.07 10.69
C LEU A 66 -6.29 -4.73 11.85
N ASP A 67 -6.83 -3.52 11.86
CA ASP A 67 -7.80 -3.09 12.88
C ASP A 67 -9.09 -3.93 12.83
N PHE A 68 -9.55 -4.25 11.64
CA PHE A 68 -10.71 -5.13 11.45
C PHE A 68 -10.48 -6.52 12.07
N VAL A 69 -9.35 -7.16 11.80
CA VAL A 69 -9.00 -8.47 12.38
C VAL A 69 -8.85 -8.37 13.89
N ALA A 70 -8.18 -7.32 14.38
CA ALA A 70 -7.99 -7.11 15.82
C ALA A 70 -9.34 -6.98 16.56
N LYS A 71 -10.27 -6.20 16.02
CA LYS A 71 -11.61 -6.04 16.61
C LYS A 71 -12.39 -7.34 16.66
N GLN A 72 -12.28 -8.20 15.66
CA GLN A 72 -12.91 -9.52 15.70
C GLN A 72 -12.39 -10.38 16.85
N GLN A 73 -11.15 -10.17 17.27
CA GLN A 73 -10.52 -10.85 18.40
C GLN A 73 -10.56 -10.04 19.70
N ARG A 74 -11.36 -8.97 19.74
CA ARG A 74 -11.50 -8.05 20.90
C ARG A 74 -10.16 -7.43 21.31
N LYS A 75 -9.33 -7.09 20.33
CA LYS A 75 -8.05 -6.39 20.49
C LYS A 75 -8.11 -5.03 19.79
N ASP A 76 -7.24 -4.13 20.19
CA ASP A 76 -7.11 -2.81 19.58
C ASP A 76 -5.92 -2.81 18.61
N GLY A 77 -6.20 -2.76 17.31
CA GLY A 77 -5.21 -2.62 16.25
C GLY A 77 -5.10 -1.20 15.70
N SER A 78 -5.87 -0.25 16.23
CA SER A 78 -5.96 1.11 15.69
C SER A 78 -4.69 1.95 15.91
N LYS A 79 -3.83 1.55 16.84
CA LYS A 79 -2.59 2.24 17.18
C LYS A 79 -1.39 1.75 16.38
N ALA A 80 -1.56 0.72 15.57
CA ALA A 80 -0.49 0.20 14.74
C ALA A 80 -0.06 1.22 13.69
N THR A 81 1.25 1.38 13.54
CA THR A 81 1.85 2.15 12.46
C THR A 81 2.21 1.21 11.32
N ILE A 82 1.73 1.52 10.12
CA ILE A 82 2.04 0.77 8.91
C ILE A 82 2.94 1.61 8.03
N THR A 83 4.11 1.09 7.71
CA THR A 83 5.01 1.68 6.72
C THR A 83 5.05 0.76 5.51
N CYS A 84 4.76 1.31 4.35
CA CYS A 84 4.81 0.58 3.09
C CYS A 84 5.91 1.17 2.20
N ALA A 85 6.87 0.34 1.81
CA ALA A 85 7.87 0.69 0.82
C ALA A 85 7.53 -0.02 -0.49
N VAL A 86 7.43 0.74 -1.58
CA VAL A 86 7.16 0.23 -2.92
C VAL A 86 8.34 0.55 -3.80
N SER A 87 8.92 -0.48 -4.38
CA SER A 87 10.03 -0.38 -5.33
C SER A 87 9.54 -0.69 -6.73
N ILE A 88 10.06 0.01 -7.72
CA ILE A 88 9.86 -0.27 -9.13
C ILE A 88 11.18 -0.67 -9.77
N GLY A 89 11.14 -1.62 -10.69
CA GLY A 89 12.32 -2.04 -11.44
C GLY A 89 11.96 -2.85 -12.68
N PRO A 90 12.92 -3.10 -13.57
CA PRO A 90 12.71 -3.96 -14.72
C PRO A 90 12.43 -5.40 -14.30
N ARG A 91 11.51 -6.06 -15.02
CA ARG A 91 11.22 -7.49 -14.82
C ARG A 91 12.12 -8.33 -15.74
N GLU A 92 12.41 -9.55 -15.30
CA GLU A 92 13.15 -10.53 -16.13
C GLU A 92 12.46 -10.78 -17.49
N GLY A 93 11.13 -10.84 -17.51
CA GLY A 93 10.32 -11.04 -18.71
C GLY A 93 10.05 -9.78 -19.53
N GLY A 94 10.67 -8.64 -19.21
CA GLY A 94 10.45 -7.35 -19.85
C GLY A 94 9.39 -6.50 -19.16
N GLY A 95 9.42 -5.19 -19.46
CA GLY A 95 8.59 -4.21 -18.76
C GLY A 95 9.04 -3.96 -17.33
N PHE A 96 8.18 -3.32 -16.56
CA PHE A 96 8.45 -2.96 -15.15
C PHE A 96 7.54 -3.72 -14.20
N GLY A 97 8.02 -3.93 -12.99
CA GLY A 97 7.28 -4.57 -11.91
C GLY A 97 7.53 -3.88 -10.59
N LEU A 98 6.77 -4.28 -9.59
CA LEU A 98 6.84 -3.73 -8.24
C LEU A 98 7.30 -4.80 -7.25
N ALA A 99 7.96 -4.36 -6.19
CA ALA A 99 8.17 -5.13 -4.98
C ALA A 99 7.72 -4.29 -3.78
N VAL A 100 7.18 -4.93 -2.75
CA VAL A 100 6.58 -4.24 -1.60
C VAL A 100 7.16 -4.77 -0.30
N LYS A 101 7.45 -3.87 0.63
CA LYS A 101 7.73 -4.22 2.02
C LYS A 101 6.73 -3.50 2.93
N LEU A 102 5.96 -4.27 3.70
CA LEU A 102 5.06 -3.78 4.73
C LEU A 102 5.71 -3.96 6.10
N ARG A 103 5.84 -2.87 6.85
CA ARG A 103 6.30 -2.91 8.24
C ARG A 103 5.15 -2.50 9.15
N VAL A 104 4.79 -3.40 10.06
CA VAL A 104 3.73 -3.22 11.04
C VAL A 104 4.35 -3.08 12.41
N GLU A 105 4.12 -1.98 13.10
CA GLU A 105 4.65 -1.74 14.43
C GLU A 105 3.55 -1.32 15.40
N ASP A 106 3.45 -2.04 16.52
CA ASP A 106 2.60 -1.67 17.66
C ASP A 106 3.19 -2.23 18.96
N ARG A 107 3.77 -1.35 19.77
CA ARG A 107 4.38 -1.72 21.05
C ARG A 107 3.36 -1.98 22.15
N GLY A 108 2.09 -1.76 21.89
CA GLY A 108 0.99 -2.09 22.81
C GLY A 108 0.51 -3.53 22.71
N LEU A 109 0.97 -4.27 21.70
CA LEU A 109 0.62 -5.67 21.50
C LEU A 109 1.87 -6.56 21.57
N PRO A 110 1.76 -7.76 22.19
CA PRO A 110 2.84 -8.74 22.17
C PRO A 110 3.23 -9.11 20.72
N GLN A 111 4.52 -9.35 20.52
CA GLN A 111 5.07 -9.69 19.18
C GLN A 111 4.30 -10.84 18.50
N THR A 112 4.00 -11.91 19.22
CA THR A 112 3.32 -13.08 18.67
C THR A 112 1.88 -12.78 18.28
N GLU A 113 1.18 -11.95 19.06
CA GLU A 113 -0.20 -11.55 18.75
C GLU A 113 -0.24 -10.62 17.53
N LEU A 114 0.62 -9.60 17.50
CA LEU A 114 0.68 -8.68 16.38
C LEU A 114 1.05 -9.41 15.08
N ALA A 115 2.00 -10.35 15.14
CA ALA A 115 2.39 -11.14 13.98
C ALA A 115 1.22 -11.99 13.45
N ALA A 116 0.43 -12.59 14.33
CA ALA A 116 -0.74 -13.38 13.92
C ALA A 116 -1.83 -12.50 13.29
N LEU A 117 -2.11 -11.32 13.86
CA LEU A 117 -3.07 -10.35 13.32
C LEU A 117 -2.62 -9.85 11.94
N ALA A 118 -1.35 -9.48 11.81
CA ALA A 118 -0.80 -8.98 10.55
C ALA A 118 -0.84 -10.04 9.45
N ARG A 119 -0.53 -11.28 9.77
CA ARG A 119 -0.62 -12.39 8.82
C ARG A 119 -2.06 -12.60 8.35
N GLU A 120 -3.01 -12.64 9.25
CA GLU A 120 -4.42 -12.81 8.90
C GLU A 120 -4.93 -11.63 8.05
N ALA A 121 -4.57 -10.41 8.41
CA ALA A 121 -4.89 -9.22 7.62
C ALA A 121 -4.35 -9.34 6.19
N HIS A 122 -3.09 -9.77 6.04
CA HIS A 122 -2.44 -9.93 4.74
C HIS A 122 -3.05 -11.07 3.92
N GLU A 123 -3.29 -12.21 4.52
CA GLU A 123 -3.72 -13.41 3.80
C GLU A 123 -5.21 -13.43 3.46
N LYS A 124 -6.05 -12.75 4.27
CA LYS A 124 -7.50 -12.94 4.18
C LYS A 124 -8.34 -11.67 4.03
N ILE A 125 -7.86 -10.50 4.47
CA ILE A 125 -8.73 -9.34 4.65
C ILE A 125 -8.35 -8.16 3.76
N CYS A 126 -7.07 -7.78 3.69
CA CYS A 126 -6.63 -6.60 2.96
C CYS A 126 -6.87 -6.74 1.45
N PRO A 127 -7.71 -5.87 0.83
CA PRO A 127 -7.95 -5.95 -0.61
C PRO A 127 -6.71 -5.65 -1.45
N TYR A 128 -5.78 -4.81 -0.98
CA TYR A 128 -4.52 -4.57 -1.70
C TYR A 128 -3.59 -5.79 -1.61
N SER A 129 -3.56 -6.48 -0.47
CA SER A 129 -2.85 -7.76 -0.37
C SER A 129 -3.46 -8.82 -1.27
N HIS A 130 -4.79 -8.85 -1.41
CA HIS A 130 -5.47 -9.72 -2.37
C HIS A 130 -5.06 -9.39 -3.82
N ALA A 131 -4.97 -8.11 -4.16
CA ALA A 131 -4.57 -7.66 -5.50
C ALA A 131 -3.11 -8.00 -5.84
N THR A 132 -2.23 -8.03 -4.84
CA THR A 132 -0.79 -8.28 -5.03
C THR A 132 -0.41 -9.75 -4.89
N ARG A 133 -1.18 -10.53 -4.15
CA ARG A 133 -0.87 -11.94 -3.83
C ARG A 133 -0.71 -12.79 -5.09
N GLY A 134 0.40 -13.54 -5.13
CA GLY A 134 0.73 -14.40 -6.26
C GLY A 134 1.27 -13.65 -7.49
N ASN A 135 1.41 -12.34 -7.42
CA ASN A 135 1.88 -11.51 -8.52
C ASN A 135 3.03 -10.56 -8.12
N VAL A 136 2.96 -9.97 -6.95
CA VAL A 136 3.96 -9.03 -6.42
C VAL A 136 4.60 -9.65 -5.18
N ASP A 137 5.93 -9.59 -5.10
CA ASP A 137 6.65 -9.96 -3.88
C ASP A 137 6.35 -8.95 -2.77
N VAL A 138 5.64 -9.39 -1.74
CA VAL A 138 5.29 -8.58 -0.57
C VAL A 138 5.93 -9.19 0.67
N GLN A 139 6.90 -8.48 1.24
CA GLN A 139 7.54 -8.86 2.49
C GLN A 139 6.82 -8.20 3.67
N LEU A 140 6.53 -8.97 4.70
CA LEU A 140 5.86 -8.51 5.91
C LEU A 140 6.84 -8.56 7.10
N GLU A 141 7.11 -7.40 7.68
CA GLU A 141 7.91 -7.23 8.89
C GLU A 141 7.00 -6.78 10.03
N VAL A 142 7.07 -7.43 11.18
CA VAL A 142 6.23 -7.14 12.33
C VAL A 142 7.08 -6.84 13.55
N VAL A 143 6.78 -5.76 14.25
CA VAL A 143 7.49 -5.30 15.44
C VAL A 143 6.48 -5.01 16.54
N GLY A 144 6.32 -5.96 17.45
CA GLY A 144 5.50 -5.85 18.66
C GLY A 144 6.31 -5.55 19.91
N ALA A 145 5.66 -5.69 21.04
CA ALA A 145 6.31 -5.59 22.33
C ALA A 145 7.19 -6.81 22.65
#